data_8b59aba9d69ddb37bbb0be510a225521
#
_entry.id   8b59aba9d69ddb37bbb0be510a225521
#
_cell.length_a   1.000
_cell.length_b   1.000
_cell.length_c   1.000
_cell.angle_alpha   90.00
_cell.angle_beta   90.00
_cell.angle_gamma   90.00
#
_symmetry.space_group_name_H-M   'P 1'
#
loop_
_entity.id
_entity.type
_entity.pdbx_description
1 polymer ?
#
loop_
_entity_poly.entity_id
_entity_poly.type
_entity_poly.pdbx_seq_one_letter_code
_entity_poly.pdbx_strand_id
1 'polypeptide(L)'
;LHLLDEIQPDIIIDDGASFARLASLERPELTANLIGVAEETTSGVRAFQQMQEAGALTYPVVAVNDSVLKTGFDNAHGTGETCVTTMQRILGEHAFDGKIGYGPVAQGFARRIRALGAEVTICDIDPVASLKAVFDGFAAQDIDEALPCADMVVSATGVRHTVTLEHMRAMHEGAALAVIGGIANEIALDEVSDFTPQVNRDTVQLNVPDGPTLTLIADGDGVNYTVGGGNPIEIMDLSFAVQASAVAYLLEHRGTLDHTLIRLDAATDQRIAASALKARGYRASHAVEDNGYNWRLTRFAENDRENADR
;
A
#
# COMPACT_ATOMS: atom_id res chain seq x y z
N LEU A 1 12.16 10.98 20.03
CA LEU A 1 11.73 11.33 21.40
C LEU A 1 11.76 12.84 21.63
N HIS A 2 12.87 13.53 21.31
CA HIS A 2 12.99 14.98 21.50
C HIS A 2 11.81 15.80 20.90
N LEU A 3 11.37 15.46 19.70
CA LEU A 3 10.20 16.11 19.08
C LEU A 3 8.90 15.86 19.88
N LEU A 4 8.71 14.66 20.40
CA LEU A 4 7.55 14.34 21.25
C LEU A 4 7.54 15.19 22.51
N ASP A 5 8.70 15.32 23.17
CA ASP A 5 8.85 16.07 24.41
C ASP A 5 8.63 17.58 24.20
N GLU A 6 9.07 18.13 23.07
CA GLU A 6 8.93 19.56 22.76
C GLU A 6 7.55 19.94 22.23
N ILE A 7 7.00 19.15 21.30
CA ILE A 7 5.75 19.48 20.58
C ILE A 7 4.53 19.11 21.42
N GLN A 8 4.57 17.97 22.13
CA GLN A 8 3.43 17.40 22.87
C GLN A 8 2.16 17.39 21.99
N PRO A 9 2.14 16.62 20.89
CA PRO A 9 1.09 16.72 19.89
C PRO A 9 -0.27 16.30 20.42
N ASP A 10 -1.32 17.02 20.01
CA ASP A 10 -2.71 16.61 20.22
C ASP A 10 -3.18 15.56 19.20
N ILE A 11 -2.64 15.63 17.97
CA ILE A 11 -2.91 14.69 16.88
C ILE A 11 -1.59 14.32 16.23
N ILE A 12 -1.45 13.04 15.85
CA ILE A 12 -0.33 12.55 15.07
C ILE A 12 -0.84 12.16 13.67
N ILE A 13 -0.20 12.67 12.64
CA ILE A 13 -0.29 12.15 11.29
C ILE A 13 0.92 11.23 11.12
N ASP A 14 0.69 9.95 10.93
CA ASP A 14 1.73 8.93 10.91
C ASP A 14 1.80 8.19 9.57
N ASP A 15 2.97 7.67 9.30
CA ASP A 15 3.29 6.87 8.13
C ASP A 15 4.08 5.64 8.60
N GLY A 16 3.43 4.47 8.60
CA GLY A 16 3.99 3.23 9.12
C GLY A 16 3.86 3.06 10.63
N ALA A 17 3.03 3.84 11.30
CA ALA A 17 2.79 3.81 12.75
C ALA A 17 4.05 4.01 13.60
N SER A 18 5.14 4.51 13.03
CA SER A 18 6.44 4.53 13.70
C SER A 18 6.48 5.55 14.83
N PHE A 19 5.92 6.74 14.60
CA PHE A 19 5.95 7.83 15.56
C PHE A 19 4.97 7.60 16.72
N ALA A 20 3.74 7.17 16.42
CA ALA A 20 2.73 6.89 17.41
C ALA A 20 3.05 5.67 18.28
N ARG A 21 3.65 4.61 17.68
CA ARG A 21 4.12 3.44 18.44
C ARG A 21 5.28 3.81 19.37
N LEU A 22 6.24 4.60 18.88
CA LEU A 22 7.33 5.10 19.69
C LEU A 22 6.78 5.94 20.88
N ALA A 23 5.80 6.80 20.60
CA ALA A 23 5.13 7.58 21.63
C ALA A 23 4.46 6.67 22.68
N SER A 24 3.75 5.62 22.24
CA SER A 24 3.09 4.68 23.15
C SER A 24 4.06 3.92 24.05
N LEU A 25 5.25 3.59 23.54
CA LEU A 25 6.25 2.83 24.29
C LEU A 25 7.06 3.70 25.24
N GLU A 26 7.45 4.90 24.80
CA GLU A 26 8.44 5.73 25.48
C GLU A 26 7.83 6.97 26.20
N ARG A 27 6.58 7.32 25.85
CA ARG A 27 5.85 8.49 26.39
C ARG A 27 4.36 8.21 26.56
N PRO A 28 3.97 7.15 27.31
CA PRO A 28 2.56 6.78 27.46
C PRO A 28 1.72 7.89 28.09
N GLU A 29 2.33 8.77 28.87
CA GLU A 29 1.65 9.94 29.44
C GLU A 29 1.22 10.97 28.39
N LEU A 30 1.95 11.10 27.28
CA LEU A 30 1.57 11.97 26.16
C LEU A 30 0.46 11.33 25.34
N THR A 31 0.54 10.02 25.10
CA THR A 31 -0.48 9.31 24.30
C THR A 31 -1.85 9.28 24.99
N ALA A 32 -1.90 9.35 26.30
CA ALA A 32 -3.15 9.44 27.06
C ALA A 32 -3.95 10.74 26.77
N ASN A 33 -3.29 11.77 26.24
CA ASN A 33 -3.91 13.05 25.90
C ASN A 33 -4.15 13.22 24.39
N LEU A 34 -3.74 12.25 23.55
CA LEU A 34 -3.96 12.33 22.11
C LEU A 34 -5.45 12.33 21.77
N ILE A 35 -5.87 13.27 20.94
CA ILE A 35 -7.19 13.26 20.29
C ILE A 35 -7.28 12.06 19.35
N GLY A 36 -6.17 11.72 18.68
CA GLY A 36 -6.05 10.54 17.86
C GLY A 36 -4.89 10.57 16.87
N VAL A 37 -4.81 9.53 16.07
CA VAL A 37 -3.80 9.33 15.03
C VAL A 37 -4.48 9.15 13.69
N ALA A 38 -3.92 9.71 12.62
CA ALA A 38 -4.32 9.46 11.24
C ALA A 38 -3.19 8.72 10.53
N GLU A 39 -3.42 7.45 10.15
CA GLU A 39 -2.40 6.55 9.61
C GLU A 39 -2.53 6.38 8.10
N GLU A 40 -1.45 6.73 7.38
CA GLU A 40 -1.39 6.76 5.92
C GLU A 40 -1.17 5.39 5.27
N THR A 41 -0.46 4.46 5.93
CA THR A 41 0.09 3.28 5.25
C THR A 41 -0.56 1.96 5.66
N THR A 42 -0.51 0.98 4.76
CA THR A 42 -0.97 -0.39 5.03
C THR A 42 -0.18 -1.03 6.20
N SER A 43 1.13 -0.81 6.26
CA SER A 43 2.00 -1.35 7.32
C SER A 43 1.65 -0.76 8.68
N GLY A 44 1.36 0.54 8.74
CA GLY A 44 0.96 1.21 9.98
C GLY A 44 -0.44 0.78 10.44
N VAL A 45 -1.41 0.68 9.54
CA VAL A 45 -2.74 0.16 9.87
C VAL A 45 -2.67 -1.26 10.45
N ARG A 46 -1.83 -2.14 9.87
CA ARG A 46 -1.58 -3.48 10.44
C ARG A 46 -0.99 -3.43 11.84
N ALA A 47 -0.04 -2.52 12.08
CA ALA A 47 0.55 -2.36 13.41
C ALA A 47 -0.49 -1.90 14.44
N PHE A 48 -1.32 -0.93 14.11
CA PHE A 48 -2.41 -0.49 14.99
C PHE A 48 -3.49 -1.55 15.20
N GLN A 49 -3.77 -2.37 14.18
CA GLN A 49 -4.68 -3.51 14.33
C GLN A 49 -4.12 -4.51 15.36
N GLN A 50 -2.83 -4.84 15.29
CA GLN A 50 -2.18 -5.70 16.27
C GLN A 50 -2.19 -5.09 17.67
N MET A 51 -1.96 -3.77 17.80
CA MET A 51 -2.07 -3.08 19.08
C MET A 51 -3.50 -3.15 19.64
N GLN A 52 -4.52 -3.00 18.79
CA GLN A 52 -5.93 -3.13 19.20
C GLN A 52 -6.24 -4.55 19.68
N GLU A 53 -5.84 -5.58 18.93
CA GLU A 53 -6.02 -7.00 19.28
C GLU A 53 -5.32 -7.37 20.59
N ALA A 54 -4.16 -6.75 20.86
CA ALA A 54 -3.42 -6.90 22.11
C ALA A 54 -3.99 -6.07 23.28
N GLY A 55 -5.02 -5.24 23.05
CA GLY A 55 -5.53 -4.31 24.06
C GLY A 55 -4.55 -3.19 24.45
N ALA A 56 -3.60 -2.88 23.60
CA ALA A 56 -2.54 -1.89 23.82
C ALA A 56 -2.84 -0.54 23.17
N LEU A 57 -3.92 -0.41 22.39
CA LEU A 57 -4.31 0.83 21.75
C LEU A 57 -5.05 1.75 22.74
N THR A 58 -4.47 2.90 23.05
CA THR A 58 -4.96 3.85 24.09
C THR A 58 -5.51 5.15 23.52
N TYR A 59 -5.68 5.24 22.21
CA TYR A 59 -6.21 6.40 21.47
C TYR A 59 -6.93 5.95 20.21
N PRO A 60 -7.86 6.75 19.65
CA PRO A 60 -8.49 6.45 18.37
C PRO A 60 -7.49 6.60 17.21
N VAL A 61 -7.58 5.71 16.22
CA VAL A 61 -6.75 5.75 15.00
C VAL A 61 -7.66 5.72 13.77
N VAL A 62 -7.53 6.72 12.90
CA VAL A 62 -8.20 6.72 11.60
C VAL A 62 -7.30 6.07 10.56
N ALA A 63 -7.76 4.97 9.97
CA ALA A 63 -7.09 4.24 8.91
C ALA A 63 -7.30 4.94 7.55
N VAL A 64 -6.49 5.94 7.25
CA VAL A 64 -6.50 6.67 5.97
C VAL A 64 -6.21 5.72 4.81
N ASN A 65 -5.27 4.79 5.01
CA ASN A 65 -4.94 3.77 4.02
C ASN A 65 -6.16 2.97 3.51
N ASP A 66 -7.18 2.78 4.35
CA ASP A 66 -8.35 1.97 4.00
C ASP A 66 -9.35 2.70 3.11
N SER A 67 -9.16 4.00 2.84
CA SER A 67 -9.91 4.75 1.84
C SER A 67 -9.62 4.24 0.43
N VAL A 68 -10.65 4.12 -0.40
CA VAL A 68 -10.48 3.76 -1.82
C VAL A 68 -9.75 4.85 -2.60
N LEU A 69 -9.79 6.11 -2.15
CA LEU A 69 -9.04 7.22 -2.76
C LEU A 69 -7.55 7.14 -2.43
N LYS A 70 -7.17 6.44 -1.36
CA LYS A 70 -5.77 6.18 -1.04
C LYS A 70 -5.29 4.91 -1.75
N THR A 71 -5.81 3.75 -1.41
CA THR A 71 -5.34 2.46 -1.95
C THR A 71 -5.58 2.29 -3.44
N GLY A 72 -6.72 2.77 -3.94
CA GLY A 72 -7.08 2.67 -5.36
C GLY A 72 -6.31 3.63 -6.28
N PHE A 73 -5.73 4.68 -5.74
CA PHE A 73 -4.99 5.69 -6.51
C PHE A 73 -3.50 5.70 -6.17
N ASP A 74 -3.14 5.97 -4.93
CA ASP A 74 -1.75 6.05 -4.50
C ASP A 74 -1.02 4.71 -4.69
N ASN A 75 -1.52 3.64 -4.10
CA ASN A 75 -0.87 2.33 -4.22
C ASN A 75 -0.93 1.78 -5.65
N ALA A 76 -2.08 1.92 -6.34
CA ALA A 76 -2.28 1.32 -7.66
C ALA A 76 -1.66 2.13 -8.81
N HIS A 77 -1.76 3.45 -8.76
CA HIS A 77 -1.27 4.33 -9.83
C HIS A 77 0.02 5.05 -9.44
N GLY A 78 0.14 5.58 -8.23
CA GLY A 78 1.32 6.29 -7.78
C GLY A 78 2.53 5.36 -7.69
N THR A 79 2.53 4.48 -6.70
CA THR A 79 3.65 3.54 -6.46
C THR A 79 3.89 2.62 -7.64
N GLY A 80 2.82 2.07 -8.24
CA GLY A 80 2.95 1.16 -9.39
C GLY A 80 3.62 1.80 -10.60
N GLU A 81 3.34 3.07 -10.91
CA GLU A 81 3.93 3.78 -12.04
C GLU A 81 5.34 4.27 -11.75
N THR A 82 5.54 4.88 -10.59
CA THR A 82 6.85 5.45 -10.24
C THR A 82 7.91 4.39 -10.05
N CYS A 83 7.55 3.21 -9.54
CA CYS A 83 8.49 2.07 -9.50
C CYS A 83 8.87 1.59 -10.89
N VAL A 84 7.91 1.46 -11.82
CA VAL A 84 8.20 1.06 -13.21
C VAL A 84 9.13 2.05 -13.88
N THR A 85 8.79 3.34 -13.87
CA THR A 85 9.61 4.38 -14.52
C THR A 85 11.00 4.51 -13.89
N THR A 86 11.08 4.36 -12.56
CA THR A 86 12.37 4.37 -11.85
C THR A 86 13.23 3.17 -12.23
N MET A 87 12.67 1.96 -12.23
CA MET A 87 13.41 0.76 -12.63
C MET A 87 13.85 0.80 -14.10
N GLN A 88 13.00 1.31 -15.02
CA GLN A 88 13.42 1.51 -16.41
C GLN A 88 14.57 2.51 -16.53
N ARG A 89 14.56 3.59 -15.74
CA ARG A 89 15.68 4.55 -15.69
C ARG A 89 16.98 3.88 -15.24
N ILE A 90 16.89 3.00 -14.25
CA ILE A 90 18.06 2.34 -13.62
C ILE A 90 18.59 1.19 -14.49
N LEU A 91 17.71 0.31 -14.96
CA LEU A 91 18.07 -0.94 -15.62
C LEU A 91 18.00 -0.84 -17.16
N GLY A 92 17.46 0.26 -17.70
CA GLY A 92 17.30 0.48 -19.14
C GLY A 92 15.99 -0.04 -19.72
N GLU A 93 15.87 0.05 -21.06
CA GLU A 93 14.62 -0.27 -21.79
C GLU A 93 14.20 -1.73 -21.65
N HIS A 94 15.15 -2.65 -21.43
CA HIS A 94 14.92 -4.08 -21.30
C HIS A 94 14.71 -4.55 -19.85
N ALA A 95 14.47 -3.63 -18.91
CA ALA A 95 14.31 -3.93 -17.49
C ALA A 95 13.25 -5.01 -17.19
N PHE A 96 12.26 -5.14 -18.06
CA PHE A 96 11.11 -6.04 -17.88
C PHE A 96 10.98 -7.11 -18.98
N ASP A 97 12.06 -7.42 -19.72
CA ASP A 97 12.09 -8.46 -20.77
C ASP A 97 12.29 -9.87 -20.19
N GLY A 98 11.77 -10.15 -18.98
CA GLY A 98 12.04 -11.40 -18.29
C GLY A 98 10.91 -11.87 -17.40
N LYS A 99 11.21 -12.89 -16.58
CA LYS A 99 10.30 -13.47 -15.59
C LYS A 99 10.44 -12.72 -14.27
N ILE A 100 9.32 -12.22 -13.76
CA ILE A 100 9.29 -11.37 -12.57
C ILE A 100 8.33 -11.97 -11.55
N GLY A 101 8.87 -12.36 -10.38
CA GLY A 101 8.10 -12.80 -9.22
C GLY A 101 7.65 -11.62 -8.37
N TYR A 102 6.46 -11.69 -7.72
CA TYR A 102 5.84 -10.53 -7.16
C TYR A 102 4.81 -10.80 -6.04
N GLY A 103 4.69 -9.90 -5.05
CA GLY A 103 3.73 -9.94 -3.94
C GLY A 103 2.53 -8.97 -4.08
N PRO A 104 1.56 -8.96 -3.13
CA PRO A 104 0.17 -8.50 -3.36
C PRO A 104 -0.06 -6.99 -3.52
N VAL A 105 0.79 -6.12 -3.02
CA VAL A 105 0.55 -4.66 -3.00
C VAL A 105 0.66 -4.00 -4.38
N ALA A 106 1.33 -4.61 -5.32
CA ALA A 106 1.68 -3.97 -6.56
C ALA A 106 0.86 -4.44 -7.77
N GLN A 107 -0.48 -4.65 -7.67
CA GLN A 107 -1.33 -4.91 -8.84
C GLN A 107 -1.11 -3.88 -9.97
N GLY A 108 -0.93 -2.61 -9.60
CA GLY A 108 -0.62 -1.55 -10.54
C GLY A 108 0.72 -1.72 -11.23
N PHE A 109 1.75 -2.13 -10.48
CA PHE A 109 3.07 -2.45 -10.98
C PHE A 109 3.03 -3.66 -11.93
N ALA A 110 2.47 -4.78 -11.49
CA ALA A 110 2.36 -6.01 -12.27
C ALA A 110 1.64 -5.81 -13.62
N ARG A 111 0.52 -5.09 -13.62
CA ARG A 111 -0.21 -4.78 -14.86
C ARG A 111 0.63 -3.96 -15.84
N ARG A 112 1.41 -3.01 -15.34
CA ARG A 112 2.26 -2.16 -16.18
C ARG A 112 3.44 -2.93 -16.77
N ILE A 113 4.16 -3.69 -15.96
CA ILE A 113 5.31 -4.46 -16.46
C ILE A 113 4.87 -5.55 -17.44
N ARG A 114 3.70 -6.18 -17.21
CA ARG A 114 3.12 -7.10 -18.20
C ARG A 114 2.80 -6.40 -19.51
N ALA A 115 2.27 -5.19 -19.48
CA ALA A 115 2.03 -4.39 -20.67
C ALA A 115 3.33 -3.99 -21.40
N LEU A 116 4.47 -3.99 -20.70
CA LEU A 116 5.80 -3.77 -21.26
C LEU A 116 6.47 -5.06 -21.75
N GLY A 117 5.84 -6.22 -21.57
CA GLY A 117 6.32 -7.50 -22.09
C GLY A 117 6.78 -8.52 -21.05
N ALA A 118 6.78 -8.15 -19.76
CA ALA A 118 7.20 -9.06 -18.70
C ALA A 118 6.29 -10.29 -18.58
N GLU A 119 6.88 -11.45 -18.35
CA GLU A 119 6.19 -12.64 -17.88
C GLU A 119 6.12 -12.59 -16.35
N VAL A 120 4.94 -12.25 -15.82
CA VAL A 120 4.75 -11.98 -14.38
C VAL A 120 4.15 -13.18 -13.67
N THR A 121 4.81 -13.64 -12.61
CA THR A 121 4.33 -14.67 -11.69
C THR A 121 4.07 -14.05 -10.32
N ILE A 122 2.91 -14.32 -9.73
CA ILE A 122 2.51 -13.86 -8.40
C ILE A 122 2.80 -14.95 -7.38
N CYS A 123 3.45 -14.58 -6.28
CA CYS A 123 3.71 -15.43 -5.13
C CYS A 123 3.10 -14.76 -3.89
N ASP A 124 2.02 -15.33 -3.37
CA ASP A 124 1.29 -14.81 -2.21
C ASP A 124 0.89 -15.94 -1.27
N ILE A 125 1.01 -15.71 0.02
CA ILE A 125 0.58 -16.66 1.05
C ILE A 125 -0.95 -16.71 1.21
N ASP A 126 -1.66 -15.67 0.75
CA ASP A 126 -3.13 -15.64 0.73
C ASP A 126 -3.68 -16.30 -0.53
N PRO A 127 -4.36 -17.46 -0.43
CA PRO A 127 -4.92 -18.13 -1.58
C PRO A 127 -6.01 -17.30 -2.30
N VAL A 128 -6.67 -16.37 -1.61
CA VAL A 128 -7.66 -15.47 -2.23
C VAL A 128 -6.95 -14.44 -3.11
N ALA A 129 -5.84 -13.87 -2.64
CA ALA A 129 -5.01 -12.94 -3.42
C ALA A 129 -4.41 -13.64 -4.65
N SER A 130 -3.86 -14.86 -4.47
CA SER A 130 -3.35 -15.69 -5.57
C SER A 130 -4.42 -16.02 -6.60
N LEU A 131 -5.62 -16.42 -6.15
CA LEU A 131 -6.75 -16.73 -7.05
C LEU A 131 -7.19 -15.48 -7.82
N LYS A 132 -7.24 -14.31 -7.16
CA LYS A 132 -7.55 -13.03 -7.82
C LYS A 132 -6.51 -12.70 -8.90
N ALA A 133 -5.23 -12.91 -8.63
CA ALA A 133 -4.18 -12.72 -9.62
C ALA A 133 -4.37 -13.61 -10.86
N VAL A 134 -4.77 -14.87 -10.67
CA VAL A 134 -5.09 -15.78 -11.78
C VAL A 134 -6.27 -15.26 -12.61
N PHE A 135 -7.34 -14.76 -11.98
CA PHE A 135 -8.47 -14.14 -12.69
C PHE A 135 -8.08 -12.84 -13.41
N ASP A 136 -7.08 -12.12 -12.89
CA ASP A 136 -6.48 -10.94 -13.55
C ASP A 136 -5.52 -11.33 -14.70
N GLY A 137 -5.30 -12.64 -14.94
CA GLY A 137 -4.52 -13.18 -16.05
C GLY A 137 -3.03 -13.31 -15.77
N PHE A 138 -2.62 -13.42 -14.51
CA PHE A 138 -1.25 -13.70 -14.09
C PHE A 138 -1.07 -15.20 -13.78
N ALA A 139 0.17 -15.70 -13.85
CA ALA A 139 0.53 -16.96 -13.22
C ALA A 139 0.57 -16.78 -11.70
N ALA A 140 0.26 -17.85 -10.95
CA ALA A 140 0.45 -17.90 -9.50
C ALA A 140 1.20 -19.20 -9.17
N GLN A 141 2.27 -19.10 -8.37
CA GLN A 141 3.12 -20.23 -7.99
C GLN A 141 3.62 -20.03 -6.55
N ASP A 142 4.13 -21.10 -5.99
CA ASP A 142 4.93 -21.03 -4.76
C ASP A 142 6.24 -20.27 -5.04
N ILE A 143 6.72 -19.50 -4.06
CA ILE A 143 7.92 -18.70 -4.23
C ILE A 143 9.15 -19.56 -4.51
N ASP A 144 9.28 -20.71 -3.84
CA ASP A 144 10.41 -21.62 -4.02
C ASP A 144 10.47 -22.23 -5.44
N GLU A 145 9.32 -22.36 -6.11
CA GLU A 145 9.23 -22.81 -7.49
C GLU A 145 9.55 -21.68 -8.49
N ALA A 146 9.21 -20.45 -8.17
CA ALA A 146 9.38 -19.29 -9.05
C ALA A 146 10.82 -18.76 -9.06
N LEU A 147 11.50 -18.74 -7.90
CA LEU A 147 12.81 -18.09 -7.71
C LEU A 147 13.91 -18.57 -8.66
N PRO A 148 14.09 -19.88 -8.93
CA PRO A 148 15.20 -20.35 -9.79
C PRO A 148 15.14 -19.85 -11.25
N CYS A 149 13.97 -19.41 -11.70
CA CYS A 149 13.72 -18.95 -13.05
C CYS A 149 13.44 -17.43 -13.15
N ALA A 150 13.44 -16.72 -12.02
CA ALA A 150 13.09 -15.30 -12.01
C ALA A 150 14.30 -14.43 -12.34
N ASP A 151 14.20 -13.63 -13.40
CA ASP A 151 15.21 -12.62 -13.76
C ASP A 151 15.17 -11.43 -12.80
N MET A 152 14.00 -11.19 -12.21
CA MET A 152 13.79 -10.16 -11.19
C MET A 152 12.79 -10.65 -10.15
N VAL A 153 13.09 -10.39 -8.87
CA VAL A 153 12.18 -10.60 -7.75
C VAL A 153 11.85 -9.26 -7.12
N VAL A 154 10.54 -9.00 -6.96
CA VAL A 154 10.05 -7.73 -6.41
C VAL A 154 9.19 -8.02 -5.19
N SER A 155 9.63 -7.58 -4.01
CA SER A 155 8.84 -7.66 -2.79
C SER A 155 7.94 -6.43 -2.63
N ALA A 156 6.71 -6.64 -2.16
CA ALA A 156 5.71 -5.59 -1.97
C ALA A 156 4.72 -5.96 -0.86
N THR A 157 5.18 -6.60 0.18
CA THR A 157 4.33 -7.21 1.21
C THR A 157 4.16 -6.35 2.46
N GLY A 158 5.11 -5.45 2.72
CA GLY A 158 5.22 -4.72 3.96
C GLY A 158 5.53 -5.63 5.16
N VAL A 159 6.11 -6.82 4.92
CA VAL A 159 6.42 -7.82 5.96
C VAL A 159 7.93 -8.08 5.96
N ARG A 160 8.52 -8.02 7.16
CA ARG A 160 9.94 -8.30 7.35
C ARG A 160 10.29 -9.71 6.86
N HIS A 161 11.45 -9.85 6.20
CA HIS A 161 12.00 -11.11 5.73
C HIS A 161 11.07 -11.93 4.82
N THR A 162 10.25 -11.24 4.02
CA THR A 162 9.48 -11.89 2.96
C THR A 162 10.40 -12.62 1.97
N VAL A 163 11.54 -12.00 1.64
CA VAL A 163 12.61 -12.64 0.88
C VAL A 163 13.73 -12.99 1.86
N THR A 164 13.84 -14.25 2.19
CA THR A 164 14.84 -14.79 3.14
C THR A 164 16.20 -14.98 2.47
N LEU A 165 17.24 -15.28 3.27
CA LEU A 165 18.56 -15.66 2.75
C LEU A 165 18.50 -16.92 1.87
N GLU A 166 17.67 -17.91 2.24
CA GLU A 166 17.46 -19.13 1.45
C GLU A 166 16.81 -18.81 0.09
N HIS A 167 15.85 -17.89 0.08
CA HIS A 167 15.25 -17.40 -1.17
C HIS A 167 16.30 -16.75 -2.07
N MET A 168 17.17 -15.90 -1.51
CA MET A 168 18.25 -15.28 -2.28
C MET A 168 19.24 -16.29 -2.85
N ARG A 169 19.54 -17.37 -2.10
CA ARG A 169 20.39 -18.47 -2.57
C ARG A 169 19.81 -19.26 -3.72
N ALA A 170 18.48 -19.34 -3.78
CA ALA A 170 17.76 -20.06 -4.84
C ALA A 170 17.66 -19.28 -6.16
N MET A 171 17.95 -17.99 -6.17
CA MET A 171 17.94 -17.15 -7.37
C MET A 171 19.15 -17.46 -8.25
N HIS A 172 19.07 -17.14 -9.55
CA HIS A 172 20.20 -17.31 -10.45
C HIS A 172 21.17 -16.12 -10.41
N GLU A 173 22.39 -16.34 -10.89
CA GLU A 173 23.43 -15.29 -10.97
C GLU A 173 22.95 -14.09 -11.81
N GLY A 174 23.13 -12.90 -11.27
CA GLY A 174 22.78 -11.63 -11.90
C GLY A 174 21.31 -11.25 -11.81
N ALA A 175 20.43 -12.08 -11.24
CA ALA A 175 19.02 -11.72 -11.06
C ALA A 175 18.87 -10.44 -10.23
N ALA A 176 17.84 -9.65 -10.54
CA ALA A 176 17.58 -8.41 -9.84
C ALA A 176 16.64 -8.63 -8.62
N LEU A 177 16.84 -7.84 -7.57
CA LEU A 177 16.05 -7.89 -6.35
C LEU A 177 15.65 -6.48 -5.93
N ALA A 178 14.36 -6.24 -5.68
CA ALA A 178 13.81 -4.94 -5.35
C ALA A 178 12.68 -5.00 -4.34
N VAL A 179 12.44 -3.87 -3.65
CA VAL A 179 11.25 -3.63 -2.83
C VAL A 179 10.46 -2.45 -3.42
N ILE A 180 9.15 -2.58 -3.52
CA ILE A 180 8.29 -1.52 -4.00
C ILE A 180 7.20 -1.18 -2.98
N GLY A 181 7.05 0.11 -2.64
CA GLY A 181 6.03 0.60 -1.74
C GLY A 181 6.02 -0.05 -0.35
N GLY A 182 7.09 -0.75 -0.01
CA GLY A 182 7.18 -1.52 1.21
C GLY A 182 8.01 -0.84 2.30
N ILE A 183 8.32 -1.63 3.31
CA ILE A 183 9.18 -1.21 4.42
C ILE A 183 10.59 -1.78 4.23
N ALA A 184 11.58 -1.10 4.78
CA ALA A 184 12.91 -1.65 4.94
C ALA A 184 12.85 -3.03 5.64
N ASN A 185 13.76 -3.93 5.27
CA ASN A 185 13.85 -5.30 5.77
C ASN A 185 12.81 -6.30 5.24
N GLU A 186 12.08 -6.03 4.16
CA GLU A 186 11.36 -7.10 3.45
C GLU A 186 12.32 -8.15 2.89
N ILE A 187 13.52 -7.73 2.52
CA ILE A 187 14.64 -8.60 2.16
C ILE A 187 15.51 -8.79 3.40
N ALA A 188 15.91 -10.02 3.71
CA ALA A 188 16.72 -10.36 4.88
C ALA A 188 18.20 -9.95 4.70
N LEU A 189 18.46 -8.66 4.44
CA LEU A 189 19.81 -8.12 4.23
C LEU A 189 20.64 -8.10 5.50
N ASP A 190 20.01 -8.06 6.66
CA ASP A 190 20.63 -8.19 7.98
C ASP A 190 21.24 -9.59 8.24
N GLU A 191 20.87 -10.59 7.42
CA GLU A 191 21.47 -11.93 7.43
C GLU A 191 22.67 -12.05 6.46
N VAL A 192 22.96 -11.01 5.66
CA VAL A 192 24.10 -10.95 4.75
C VAL A 192 25.27 -10.23 5.43
N SER A 193 26.24 -10.99 5.92
CA SER A 193 27.30 -10.54 6.83
C SER A 193 28.17 -9.37 6.33
N ASP A 194 28.33 -9.24 5.02
CA ASP A 194 29.19 -8.22 4.40
C ASP A 194 28.39 -7.08 3.73
N PHE A 195 27.05 -7.08 3.89
CA PHE A 195 26.22 -6.04 3.34
C PHE A 195 26.15 -4.83 4.28
N THR A 196 26.47 -3.66 3.74
CA THR A 196 26.28 -2.38 4.43
C THR A 196 25.49 -1.46 3.52
N PRO A 197 24.30 -1.02 3.93
CA PRO A 197 23.49 -0.07 3.16
C PRO A 197 24.28 1.21 2.87
N GLN A 198 24.18 1.69 1.64
CA GLN A 198 24.76 2.96 1.22
C GLN A 198 23.69 3.84 0.64
N VAL A 199 23.35 4.87 1.36
CA VAL A 199 22.24 5.78 1.03
C VAL A 199 22.31 6.28 -0.42
N ASN A 200 21.20 6.17 -1.15
CA ASN A 200 20.95 6.69 -2.51
C ASN A 200 21.74 6.04 -3.65
N ARG A 201 22.06 4.76 -3.58
CA ARG A 201 22.53 4.02 -4.75
C ARG A 201 21.38 3.45 -5.56
N ASP A 202 21.43 3.66 -6.87
CA ASP A 202 20.48 3.05 -7.80
C ASP A 202 20.54 1.53 -7.76
N THR A 203 21.75 0.96 -7.77
CA THR A 203 22.00 -0.49 -7.67
C THR A 203 23.29 -0.81 -6.91
N VAL A 204 23.32 -1.98 -6.31
CA VAL A 204 24.52 -2.58 -5.71
C VAL A 204 24.58 -4.07 -6.05
N GLN A 205 25.80 -4.59 -6.21
CA GLN A 205 26.02 -6.04 -6.33
C GLN A 205 25.98 -6.66 -4.93
N LEU A 206 25.00 -7.51 -4.70
CA LEU A 206 24.79 -8.23 -3.45
C LEU A 206 25.41 -9.63 -3.56
N ASN A 207 26.52 -9.87 -2.90
CA ASN A 207 27.11 -11.20 -2.83
C ASN A 207 26.37 -12.01 -1.75
N VAL A 208 25.55 -12.95 -2.16
CA VAL A 208 24.79 -13.81 -1.24
C VAL A 208 25.73 -14.88 -0.66
N PRO A 209 25.85 -15.02 0.67
CA PRO A 209 26.65 -16.06 1.27
C PRO A 209 26.22 -17.47 0.80
N ASP A 210 27.17 -18.24 0.27
CA ASP A 210 26.93 -19.56 -0.34
C ASP A 210 25.89 -19.55 -1.47
N GLY A 211 25.76 -18.42 -2.18
CA GLY A 211 24.78 -18.20 -3.25
C GLY A 211 25.30 -17.33 -4.38
N PRO A 212 24.40 -16.86 -5.26
CA PRO A 212 24.74 -16.02 -6.40
C PRO A 212 25.10 -14.59 -6.01
N THR A 213 25.64 -13.86 -6.99
CA THR A 213 25.69 -12.40 -6.93
C THR A 213 24.41 -11.83 -7.57
N LEU A 214 23.64 -11.05 -6.80
CA LEU A 214 22.39 -10.44 -7.24
C LEU A 214 22.59 -8.94 -7.48
N THR A 215 21.70 -8.36 -8.32
CA THR A 215 21.61 -6.91 -8.50
C THR A 215 20.54 -6.38 -7.56
N LEU A 216 20.94 -5.82 -6.42
CA LEU A 216 20.01 -5.21 -5.46
C LEU A 216 19.70 -3.77 -5.90
N ILE A 217 18.43 -3.40 -6.00
CA ILE A 217 17.96 -2.08 -6.39
C ILE A 217 17.62 -1.27 -5.13
N ALA A 218 18.00 0.01 -5.11
CA ALA A 218 17.72 0.95 -4.03
C ALA A 218 18.17 0.47 -2.64
N ASP A 219 19.29 -0.25 -2.57
CA ASP A 219 19.82 -0.84 -1.34
C ASP A 219 18.80 -1.74 -0.59
N GLY A 220 17.79 -2.26 -1.30
CA GLY A 220 16.72 -3.09 -0.73
C GLY A 220 15.61 -2.31 -0.02
N ASP A 221 15.57 -1.00 -0.19
CA ASP A 221 14.50 -0.14 0.29
C ASP A 221 13.49 0.19 -0.83
N GLY A 222 12.41 0.88 -0.51
CA GLY A 222 11.35 1.18 -1.47
C GLY A 222 11.83 2.01 -2.67
N VAL A 223 11.82 1.41 -3.86
CA VAL A 223 12.38 2.01 -5.09
C VAL A 223 11.77 3.37 -5.41
N ASN A 224 10.46 3.54 -5.22
CA ASN A 224 9.75 4.76 -5.61
C ASN A 224 10.18 6.02 -4.84
N TYR A 225 10.59 5.88 -3.59
CA TYR A 225 10.95 7.03 -2.76
C TYR A 225 12.46 7.10 -2.45
N THR A 226 13.20 5.99 -2.46
CA THR A 226 14.63 5.98 -2.15
C THR A 226 15.48 6.47 -3.32
N VAL A 227 15.20 6.00 -4.54
CA VAL A 227 15.93 6.37 -5.76
C VAL A 227 15.02 6.93 -6.85
N GLY A 228 13.71 6.96 -6.61
CA GLY A 228 12.70 7.59 -7.47
C GLY A 228 12.36 9.01 -7.03
N GLY A 229 11.39 9.62 -7.69
CA GLY A 229 10.87 10.95 -7.36
C GLY A 229 9.71 10.95 -6.36
N GLY A 230 9.34 9.80 -5.80
CA GLY A 230 8.09 9.63 -5.05
C GLY A 230 6.85 9.62 -5.94
N ASN A 231 5.68 9.52 -5.34
CA ASN A 231 4.43 9.48 -6.08
C ASN A 231 4.04 10.87 -6.61
N PRO A 232 3.40 10.97 -7.80
CA PRO A 232 2.98 12.24 -8.38
C PRO A 232 2.03 13.01 -7.45
N ILE A 233 2.21 14.34 -7.39
CA ILE A 233 1.41 15.20 -6.52
C ILE A 233 -0.09 15.13 -6.84
N GLU A 234 -0.46 14.91 -8.09
CA GLU A 234 -1.85 14.78 -8.53
C GLU A 234 -2.55 13.56 -7.95
N ILE A 235 -1.78 12.54 -7.55
CA ILE A 235 -2.25 11.33 -6.88
C ILE A 235 -2.20 11.54 -5.37
N MET A 236 -1.09 12.09 -4.86
CA MET A 236 -0.92 12.37 -3.43
C MET A 236 -1.94 13.37 -2.90
N ASP A 237 -2.40 14.31 -3.75
CA ASP A 237 -3.47 15.25 -3.42
C ASP A 237 -4.77 14.56 -2.94
N LEU A 238 -5.10 13.40 -3.52
CA LEU A 238 -6.26 12.60 -3.08
C LEU A 238 -6.04 11.98 -1.70
N SER A 239 -4.87 11.41 -1.48
CA SER A 239 -4.47 10.83 -0.21
C SER A 239 -4.44 11.89 0.90
N PHE A 240 -3.83 13.05 0.63
CA PHE A 240 -3.78 14.16 1.57
C PHE A 240 -5.16 14.74 1.88
N ALA A 241 -6.10 14.73 0.93
CA ALA A 241 -7.47 15.14 1.19
C ALA A 241 -8.19 14.17 2.16
N VAL A 242 -7.92 12.86 2.06
CA VAL A 242 -8.39 11.86 3.02
C VAL A 242 -7.74 12.09 4.39
N GLN A 243 -6.44 12.34 4.41
CA GLN A 243 -5.66 12.64 5.63
C GLN A 243 -6.21 13.87 6.36
N ALA A 244 -6.46 14.97 5.62
CA ALA A 244 -7.09 16.18 6.17
C ALA A 244 -8.51 15.91 6.71
N SER A 245 -9.27 15.05 6.02
CA SER A 245 -10.60 14.64 6.48
C SER A 245 -10.54 13.78 7.74
N ALA A 246 -9.51 12.95 7.89
CA ALA A 246 -9.27 12.17 9.09
C ALA A 246 -8.96 13.09 10.31
N VAL A 247 -8.13 14.10 10.11
CA VAL A 247 -7.84 15.10 11.15
C VAL A 247 -9.12 15.86 11.54
N ALA A 248 -9.91 16.32 10.55
CA ALA A 248 -11.19 16.99 10.82
C ALA A 248 -12.14 16.08 11.62
N TYR A 249 -12.25 14.80 11.22
CA TYR A 249 -13.08 13.82 11.91
C TYR A 249 -12.66 13.64 13.38
N LEU A 250 -11.36 13.50 13.64
CA LEU A 250 -10.83 13.38 15.00
C LEU A 250 -11.15 14.61 15.87
N LEU A 251 -11.03 15.82 15.29
CA LEU A 251 -11.34 17.07 15.98
C LEU A 251 -12.84 17.20 16.30
N GLU A 252 -13.71 16.88 15.32
CA GLU A 252 -15.16 16.95 15.48
C GLU A 252 -15.69 15.98 16.53
N HIS A 253 -15.02 14.83 16.70
CA HIS A 253 -15.42 13.76 17.62
C HIS A 253 -14.53 13.68 18.87
N ARG A 254 -13.79 14.73 19.18
CA ARG A 254 -12.87 14.76 20.32
C ARG A 254 -13.52 14.28 21.61
N GLY A 255 -12.91 13.28 22.23
CA GLY A 255 -13.35 12.72 23.52
C GLY A 255 -14.61 11.87 23.48
N THR A 256 -15.11 11.53 22.28
CA THR A 256 -16.28 10.66 22.11
C THR A 256 -15.97 9.36 21.37
N LEU A 257 -14.77 9.24 20.78
CA LEU A 257 -14.35 8.06 20.04
C LEU A 257 -13.79 6.99 20.98
N ASP A 258 -14.10 5.75 20.68
CA ASP A 258 -13.43 4.61 21.31
C ASP A 258 -11.97 4.50 20.83
N HIS A 259 -11.12 3.89 21.64
CA HIS A 259 -9.72 3.63 21.30
C HIS A 259 -9.63 2.42 20.37
N THR A 260 -10.02 2.63 19.13
CA THR A 260 -10.10 1.61 18.10
C THR A 260 -9.58 2.13 16.77
N LEU A 261 -9.38 1.21 15.82
CA LEU A 261 -9.13 1.53 14.43
C LEU A 261 -10.44 1.91 13.73
N ILE A 262 -10.50 3.11 13.19
CA ILE A 262 -11.69 3.73 12.60
C ILE A 262 -11.49 3.88 11.09
N ARG A 263 -12.52 3.57 10.30
CA ARG A 263 -12.59 3.87 8.89
C ARG A 263 -13.53 5.04 8.64
N LEU A 264 -13.11 5.97 7.80
CA LEU A 264 -14.00 7.03 7.34
C LEU A 264 -15.15 6.45 6.49
N ASP A 265 -16.26 7.15 6.47
CA ASP A 265 -17.41 6.73 5.69
C ASP A 265 -17.20 6.91 4.18
N ALA A 266 -17.92 6.13 3.37
CA ALA A 266 -17.86 6.22 1.92
C ALA A 266 -18.30 7.60 1.38
N ALA A 267 -19.12 8.35 2.12
CA ALA A 267 -19.55 9.67 1.73
C ALA A 267 -18.38 10.68 1.75
N THR A 268 -17.40 10.48 2.62
CA THR A 268 -16.16 11.27 2.64
C THR A 268 -15.38 11.06 1.35
N ASP A 269 -15.15 9.81 0.93
CA ASP A 269 -14.50 9.50 -0.35
C ASP A 269 -15.25 10.11 -1.53
N GLN A 270 -16.57 10.01 -1.55
CA GLN A 270 -17.41 10.60 -2.62
C GLN A 270 -17.29 12.12 -2.70
N ARG A 271 -17.28 12.83 -1.56
CA ARG A 271 -17.11 14.30 -1.53
C ARG A 271 -15.75 14.72 -2.08
N ILE A 272 -14.67 14.02 -1.66
CA ILE A 272 -13.32 14.28 -2.14
C ILE A 272 -13.22 14.00 -3.64
N ALA A 273 -13.73 12.84 -4.10
CA ALA A 273 -13.73 12.45 -5.51
C ALA A 273 -14.49 13.44 -6.39
N ALA A 274 -15.67 13.89 -5.96
CA ALA A 274 -16.46 14.89 -6.69
C ALA A 274 -15.72 16.23 -6.81
N SER A 275 -15.03 16.66 -5.73
CA SER A 275 -14.22 17.88 -5.73
C SER A 275 -13.01 17.75 -6.66
N ALA A 276 -12.34 16.60 -6.62
CA ALA A 276 -11.18 16.30 -7.46
C ALA A 276 -11.57 16.22 -8.96
N LEU A 277 -12.70 15.60 -9.30
CA LEU A 277 -13.24 15.58 -10.67
C LEU A 277 -13.54 16.99 -11.15
N LYS A 278 -14.23 17.79 -10.33
CA LYS A 278 -14.57 19.18 -10.66
C LYS A 278 -13.32 20.02 -10.91
N ALA A 279 -12.31 19.91 -10.07
CA ALA A 279 -11.04 20.64 -10.22
C ALA A 279 -10.31 20.29 -11.53
N ARG A 280 -10.47 19.05 -12.01
CA ARG A 280 -9.90 18.55 -13.28
C ARG A 280 -10.80 18.79 -14.50
N GLY A 281 -11.95 19.44 -14.34
CA GLY A 281 -12.91 19.71 -15.43
C GLY A 281 -13.81 18.53 -15.80
N TYR A 282 -13.82 17.48 -14.99
CA TYR A 282 -14.67 16.30 -15.18
C TYR A 282 -15.89 16.30 -14.27
N ARG A 283 -16.83 15.41 -14.54
CA ARG A 283 -18.03 15.20 -13.72
C ARG A 283 -18.37 13.71 -13.68
N ALA A 284 -18.86 13.26 -12.53
CA ALA A 284 -19.57 11.99 -12.45
C ALA A 284 -20.95 12.12 -13.12
N SER A 285 -21.47 11.02 -13.64
CA SER A 285 -22.87 10.96 -14.07
C SER A 285 -23.79 11.06 -12.84
N HIS A 286 -25.01 11.51 -13.07
CA HIS A 286 -26.06 11.56 -12.03
C HIS A 286 -27.12 10.50 -12.32
N ALA A 287 -27.70 9.96 -11.26
CA ALA A 287 -28.88 9.12 -11.37
C ALA A 287 -30.10 9.98 -11.74
N VAL A 288 -31.08 9.40 -12.43
CA VAL A 288 -32.41 9.98 -12.55
C VAL A 288 -33.07 10.05 -11.16
N GLU A 289 -34.01 10.96 -10.95
CA GLU A 289 -34.68 11.18 -9.66
C GLU A 289 -35.25 9.87 -9.07
N ASP A 290 -35.91 9.07 -9.92
CA ASP A 290 -36.27 7.68 -9.59
C ASP A 290 -35.23 6.76 -10.23
N ASN A 291 -34.23 6.35 -9.47
CA ASN A 291 -33.22 5.42 -9.95
C ASN A 291 -33.69 3.97 -10.03
N GLY A 292 -35.00 3.71 -9.84
CA GLY A 292 -35.60 2.38 -9.85
C GLY A 292 -35.06 1.45 -8.74
N TYR A 293 -34.28 1.97 -7.79
CA TYR A 293 -33.71 1.21 -6.69
C TYR A 293 -34.78 1.04 -5.58
N ASN A 294 -35.78 0.22 -5.89
CA ASN A 294 -36.75 -0.19 -4.91
C ASN A 294 -36.42 -1.67 -4.55
N TRP A 295 -36.34 -2.00 -3.25
CA TRP A 295 -36.18 -3.38 -2.78
C TRP A 295 -37.31 -4.30 -3.27
N ARG A 296 -38.45 -3.73 -3.67
CA ARG A 296 -39.54 -4.44 -4.32
C ARG A 296 -39.20 -4.65 -5.80
N LEU A 297 -39.36 -5.88 -6.28
CA LEU A 297 -39.18 -6.21 -7.70
C LEU A 297 -40.30 -5.56 -8.53
N THR A 298 -40.03 -4.36 -9.08
CA THR A 298 -40.98 -3.66 -9.97
C THR A 298 -40.94 -4.19 -11.41
N ARG A 299 -39.92 -5.02 -11.76
CA ARG A 299 -39.76 -5.59 -13.11
C ARG A 299 -41.03 -6.29 -13.63
N PHE A 300 -41.85 -6.85 -12.75
CA PHE A 300 -43.05 -7.61 -13.07
C PHE A 300 -44.34 -6.93 -12.62
N ALA A 301 -44.26 -5.70 -12.11
CA ALA A 301 -45.42 -4.92 -11.64
C ALA A 301 -46.05 -4.09 -12.75
N GLU A 302 -46.16 -4.63 -13.97
CA GLU A 302 -46.87 -3.94 -15.06
C GLU A 302 -48.37 -3.82 -14.81
N ASN A 303 -48.93 -4.49 -13.81
CA ASN A 303 -50.41 -4.53 -13.62
C ASN A 303 -50.91 -3.93 -12.30
N ASP A 304 -50.07 -3.34 -11.44
CA ASP A 304 -50.56 -2.76 -10.18
C ASP A 304 -51.16 -1.36 -10.32
N ARG A 305 -51.00 -0.71 -11.48
CA ARG A 305 -51.64 0.60 -11.73
C ARG A 305 -53.13 0.51 -12.09
N GLU A 306 -53.59 -0.62 -12.59
CA GLU A 306 -55.01 -0.84 -12.89
C GLU A 306 -55.86 -1.26 -11.69
N ASN A 307 -55.26 -1.71 -10.58
CA ASN A 307 -55.98 -2.15 -9.38
C ASN A 307 -56.05 -1.09 -8.28
N ALA A 308 -55.40 0.07 -8.43
CA ALA A 308 -55.47 1.16 -7.44
C ALA A 308 -56.69 2.10 -7.68
N ASP A 309 -57.35 1.97 -8.80
CA ASP A 309 -58.54 2.76 -9.18
C ASP A 309 -59.86 1.95 -9.18
N ARG A 310 -59.90 0.83 -8.47
CA ARG A 310 -61.13 0.08 -8.26
C ARG A 310 -61.51 -0.07 -6.80
#